data_136ed8c2caba9c72410014f39baf2ac3
#
_entry.id   136ed8c2caba9c72410014f39baf2ac3
#
_cell.length_a   1.000
_cell.length_b   1.000
_cell.length_c   1.000
_cell.angle_alpha   90.00
_cell.angle_beta   90.00
_cell.angle_gamma   90.00
#
_symmetry.space_group_name_H-M   'P 1'
#
loop_
_entity.id
_entity.type
_entity.pdbx_description
1 polymer ?
#
loop_
_entity_poly.entity_id
_entity_poly.type
_entity_poly.pdbx_seq_one_letter_code
_entity_poly.pdbx_strand_id
1 'polypeptide(L)'
;MSKATVTAPANIAFIKYWGARDLDRAIPMNTSISMTLEHCVTQCTVETLDHGGEDEVWLAEPDGGFGTPDPDFARRMRAQLDRVRQWAGRKEPLRVATRNTFPTAGGLASSASGFAALTLAAVGAFGKKTSPRDLSLLARRSGSGSACRSVFGGFVEWAANAGNGSDEESYARQIADADHWDLRDVIAVVEIGPKAVPSIEGHRRATTSPYFAKRQELLPDRFTKVRRA
;
A
#
# COMPACT_ATOMS: atom_id res chain seq x y z
N MET A 1 -0.77 23.81 14.21
CA MET A 1 -1.42 22.72 13.42
C MET A 1 -0.88 22.73 12.00
N SER A 2 -0.51 21.60 11.47
CA SER A 2 -0.09 21.42 10.08
C SER A 2 -0.94 20.32 9.47
N LYS A 3 -1.31 20.46 8.19
CA LYS A 3 -2.27 19.59 7.51
C LYS A 3 -1.77 19.24 6.11
N ALA A 4 -1.94 17.99 5.71
CA ALA A 4 -1.68 17.54 4.34
C ALA A 4 -2.81 16.63 3.85
N THR A 5 -3.19 16.81 2.59
CA THR A 5 -4.14 15.94 1.89
C THR A 5 -3.44 15.31 0.71
N VAL A 6 -3.52 14.01 0.58
CA VAL A 6 -2.88 13.23 -0.47
C VAL A 6 -3.88 12.27 -1.10
N THR A 7 -3.76 12.06 -2.39
CA THR A 7 -4.45 11.02 -3.14
C THR A 7 -3.44 9.99 -3.61
N ALA A 8 -3.68 8.71 -3.32
CA ALA A 8 -2.86 7.60 -3.78
C ALA A 8 -3.72 6.58 -4.56
N PRO A 9 -3.23 6.09 -5.71
CA PRO A 9 -3.96 5.15 -6.55
C PRO A 9 -3.90 3.73 -5.98
N ALA A 10 -4.95 2.94 -6.20
CA ALA A 10 -4.85 1.49 -6.13
C ALA A 10 -3.93 0.96 -7.24
N ASN A 11 -3.43 -0.25 -7.09
CA ASN A 11 -2.61 -0.87 -8.12
C ASN A 11 -3.03 -2.30 -8.38
N ILE A 12 -2.97 -2.73 -9.64
CA ILE A 12 -3.19 -4.11 -10.05
C ILE A 12 -1.89 -4.71 -10.61
N ALA A 13 -1.47 -5.84 -10.08
CA ALA A 13 -0.21 -6.45 -10.47
C ALA A 13 -0.38 -7.45 -11.60
N PHE A 14 0.53 -7.40 -12.59
CA PHE A 14 0.73 -8.41 -13.63
C PHE A 14 1.57 -9.57 -13.10
N ILE A 15 2.66 -9.25 -12.41
CA ILE A 15 3.44 -10.20 -11.62
C ILE A 15 3.12 -9.96 -10.15
N LYS A 16 2.37 -10.89 -9.56
CA LYS A 16 1.83 -10.73 -8.19
C LYS A 16 2.92 -10.83 -7.14
N TYR A 17 2.88 -9.93 -6.15
CA TYR A 17 3.46 -10.16 -4.83
C TYR A 17 2.66 -11.27 -4.15
N TRP A 18 3.28 -12.44 -3.96
CA TRP A 18 2.64 -13.59 -3.32
C TRP A 18 3.69 -14.45 -2.61
N GLY A 19 3.54 -14.55 -1.29
CA GLY A 19 4.57 -15.06 -0.39
C GLY A 19 5.55 -13.98 0.07
N ALA A 20 5.89 -14.00 1.34
CA ALA A 20 6.85 -13.09 1.96
C ALA A 20 7.93 -13.90 2.69
N ARG A 21 9.19 -13.46 2.62
CA ARG A 21 10.29 -13.99 3.44
C ARG A 21 10.16 -13.50 4.88
N ASP A 22 9.67 -12.28 5.04
CA ASP A 22 9.39 -11.65 6.32
C ASP A 22 8.03 -10.96 6.21
N LEU A 23 7.04 -11.44 6.95
CA LEU A 23 5.68 -10.91 6.92
C LEU A 23 5.57 -9.57 7.66
N ASP A 24 6.32 -9.39 8.74
CA ASP A 24 6.25 -8.20 9.58
C ASP A 24 6.85 -6.99 8.85
N ARG A 25 7.93 -7.23 8.12
CA ARG A 25 8.59 -6.23 7.29
C ARG A 25 8.05 -6.18 5.87
N ALA A 26 7.15 -7.09 5.51
CA ALA A 26 6.63 -7.28 4.16
C ALA A 26 7.75 -7.45 3.09
N ILE A 27 8.79 -8.26 3.39
CA ILE A 27 9.85 -8.55 2.43
C ILE A 27 9.37 -9.62 1.45
N PRO A 28 9.29 -9.32 0.15
CA PRO A 28 8.70 -10.24 -0.82
C PRO A 28 9.62 -11.40 -1.19
N MET A 29 9.05 -12.55 -1.54
CA MET A 29 9.79 -13.69 -2.10
C MET A 29 10.11 -13.52 -3.58
N ASN A 30 9.37 -12.68 -4.30
CA ASN A 30 9.58 -12.41 -5.72
C ASN A 30 9.31 -10.95 -6.06
N THR A 31 10.01 -10.46 -7.06
CA THR A 31 9.74 -9.17 -7.68
C THR A 31 8.33 -9.13 -8.26
N SER A 32 7.67 -7.99 -8.14
CA SER A 32 6.33 -7.76 -8.67
C SER A 32 6.28 -6.52 -9.56
N ILE A 33 5.41 -6.53 -10.58
CA ILE A 33 5.14 -5.40 -11.46
C ILE A 33 3.65 -5.13 -11.44
N SER A 34 3.24 -3.87 -11.36
CA SER A 34 1.84 -3.43 -11.37
C SER A 34 1.66 -2.18 -12.21
N MET A 35 0.44 -1.97 -12.69
CA MET A 35 -0.02 -0.65 -13.12
C MET A 35 -0.84 0.00 -12.01
N THR A 36 -0.91 1.32 -11.99
CA THR A 36 -1.81 2.09 -11.14
C THR A 36 -3.18 2.27 -11.80
N LEU A 37 -4.22 2.37 -10.97
CA LEU A 37 -5.60 2.54 -11.43
C LEU A 37 -6.00 4.00 -11.22
N GLU A 38 -6.16 4.77 -12.30
CA GLU A 38 -6.38 6.21 -12.27
C GLU A 38 -7.61 6.64 -11.45
N HIS A 39 -8.72 5.90 -11.58
CA HIS A 39 -9.98 6.27 -10.95
C HIS A 39 -10.25 5.54 -9.62
N CYS A 40 -9.44 4.55 -9.28
CA CYS A 40 -9.53 3.82 -8.02
C CYS A 40 -8.51 4.39 -7.03
N VAL A 41 -8.87 5.47 -6.34
CA VAL A 41 -7.95 6.20 -5.47
C VAL A 41 -8.46 6.28 -4.03
N THR A 42 -7.51 6.36 -3.09
CA THR A 42 -7.77 6.74 -1.70
C THR A 42 -7.30 8.18 -1.50
N GLN A 43 -8.19 9.03 -1.01
CA GLN A 43 -7.85 10.36 -0.51
C GLN A 43 -7.70 10.28 1.01
N CYS A 44 -6.59 10.76 1.53
CA CYS A 44 -6.30 10.81 2.96
C CYS A 44 -5.84 12.21 3.36
N THR A 45 -6.46 12.73 4.41
CA THR A 45 -6.05 13.99 5.05
C THR A 45 -5.51 13.66 6.43
N VAL A 46 -4.32 14.16 6.75
CA VAL A 46 -3.71 14.06 8.07
C VAL A 46 -3.42 15.46 8.59
N GLU A 47 -3.75 15.70 9.85
CA GLU A 47 -3.56 16.96 10.56
C GLU A 47 -2.86 16.70 11.90
N THR A 48 -1.85 17.53 12.25
CA THR A 48 -1.23 17.49 13.57
C THR A 48 -2.14 18.16 14.60
N LEU A 49 -2.29 17.54 15.79
CA LEU A 49 -3.06 18.11 16.88
C LEU A 49 -2.13 18.77 17.88
N ASP A 50 -2.51 19.97 18.36
CA ASP A 50 -1.72 20.77 19.31
C ASP A 50 -2.01 20.41 20.77
N HIS A 51 -3.04 19.61 21.02
CA HIS A 51 -3.40 19.11 22.33
C HIS A 51 -2.88 17.68 22.54
N GLY A 52 -2.48 17.34 23.74
CA GLY A 52 -2.19 15.95 24.10
C GLY A 52 -3.42 15.05 23.92
N GLY A 53 -3.20 13.80 23.58
CA GLY A 53 -4.27 12.82 23.37
C GLY A 53 -3.84 11.69 22.45
N GLU A 54 -4.81 10.92 22.02
CA GLU A 54 -4.63 9.82 21.07
C GLU A 54 -4.90 10.28 19.63
N ASP A 55 -4.47 9.47 18.67
CA ASP A 55 -4.81 9.66 17.27
C ASP A 55 -6.31 9.48 17.03
N GLU A 56 -6.87 10.39 16.28
CA GLU A 56 -8.25 10.33 15.80
C GLU A 56 -8.26 9.77 14.37
N VAL A 57 -9.01 8.70 14.13
CA VAL A 57 -9.11 8.08 12.80
C VAL A 57 -10.56 8.04 12.36
N TRP A 58 -10.82 8.63 11.20
CA TRP A 58 -12.14 8.74 10.59
C TRP A 58 -12.14 8.14 9.19
N LEU A 59 -13.14 7.31 8.92
CA LEU A 59 -13.36 6.70 7.61
C LEU A 59 -14.67 7.22 7.01
N ALA A 60 -14.64 7.61 5.75
CA ALA A 60 -15.86 8.02 5.05
C ALA A 60 -16.86 6.87 4.96
N GLU A 61 -18.10 7.16 5.30
CA GLU A 61 -19.25 6.25 5.20
C GLU A 61 -19.99 6.43 3.87
N PRO A 62 -20.81 5.44 3.45
CA PRO A 62 -21.55 5.50 2.19
C PRO A 62 -22.51 6.68 2.07
N ASP A 63 -23.02 7.19 3.18
CA ASP A 63 -23.92 8.37 3.26
C ASP A 63 -23.19 9.72 3.14
N GLY A 64 -21.86 9.69 3.00
CA GLY A 64 -20.99 10.87 2.91
C GLY A 64 -20.53 11.42 4.26
N GLY A 65 -20.96 10.81 5.37
CA GLY A 65 -20.43 11.08 6.71
C GLY A 65 -19.05 10.48 6.95
N PHE A 66 -18.55 10.68 8.16
CA PHE A 66 -17.33 10.04 8.64
C PHE A 66 -17.62 9.33 9.96
N GLY A 67 -17.31 8.05 10.02
CA GLY A 67 -17.41 7.20 11.20
C GLY A 67 -16.06 6.70 11.67
N THR A 68 -16.04 6.08 12.85
CA THR A 68 -14.86 5.39 13.35
C THR A 68 -14.69 4.05 12.63
N PRO A 69 -13.50 3.74 12.12
CA PRO A 69 -13.29 2.46 11.47
C PRO A 69 -13.33 1.28 12.45
N ASP A 70 -13.44 0.08 11.90
CA ASP A 70 -13.26 -1.16 12.64
C ASP A 70 -11.99 -1.11 13.51
N PRO A 71 -12.04 -1.62 14.77
CA PRO A 71 -10.93 -1.53 15.72
C PRO A 71 -9.60 -2.10 15.20
N ASP A 72 -9.61 -3.21 14.45
CA ASP A 72 -8.40 -3.80 13.88
C ASP A 72 -7.82 -2.91 12.77
N PHE A 73 -8.67 -2.33 11.95
CA PHE A 73 -8.25 -1.37 10.94
C PHE A 73 -7.68 -0.10 11.57
N ALA A 74 -8.35 0.46 12.57
CA ALA A 74 -7.85 1.62 13.33
C ALA A 74 -6.50 1.34 13.98
N ARG A 75 -6.33 0.19 14.61
CA ARG A 75 -5.07 -0.26 15.20
C ARG A 75 -3.94 -0.32 14.16
N ARG A 76 -4.19 -0.85 12.98
CA ARG A 76 -3.22 -0.92 11.89
C ARG A 76 -2.83 0.47 11.38
N MET A 77 -3.81 1.39 11.27
CA MET A 77 -3.54 2.77 10.89
C MET A 77 -2.66 3.47 11.93
N ARG A 78 -3.00 3.38 13.22
CA ARG A 78 -2.20 3.95 14.32
C ARG A 78 -0.76 3.39 14.32
N ALA A 79 -0.60 2.09 14.14
CA ALA A 79 0.72 1.48 14.02
C ALA A 79 1.54 2.05 12.85
N GLN A 80 0.92 2.41 11.75
CA GLN A 80 1.60 3.07 10.64
C GLN A 80 1.94 4.53 10.98
N LEU A 81 1.05 5.25 11.63
CA LEU A 81 1.33 6.61 12.11
C LEU A 81 2.52 6.63 13.09
N ASP A 82 2.63 5.64 13.97
CA ASP A 82 3.76 5.49 14.89
C ASP A 82 5.08 5.27 14.14
N ARG A 83 5.09 4.46 13.08
CA ARG A 83 6.28 4.29 12.23
C ARG A 83 6.69 5.59 11.56
N VAL A 84 5.72 6.35 11.04
CA VAL A 84 6.00 7.66 10.42
C VAL A 84 6.50 8.65 11.47
N ARG A 85 5.93 8.68 12.69
CA ARG A 85 6.42 9.51 13.81
C ARG A 85 7.86 9.18 14.15
N GLN A 86 8.16 7.91 14.33
CA GLN A 86 9.52 7.46 14.65
C GLN A 86 10.51 7.89 13.56
N TRP A 87 10.15 7.68 12.29
CA TRP A 87 10.97 8.09 11.15
C TRP A 87 11.15 9.62 11.09
N ALA A 88 10.10 10.38 11.35
CA ALA A 88 10.11 11.84 11.29
C ALA A 88 10.75 12.50 12.54
N GLY A 89 10.98 11.74 13.62
CA GLY A 89 11.42 12.31 14.92
C GLY A 89 10.33 13.20 15.55
N ARG A 90 9.05 12.84 15.40
CA ARG A 90 7.88 13.60 15.88
C ARG A 90 7.11 12.79 16.91
N LYS A 91 6.24 13.46 17.69
CA LYS A 91 5.45 12.83 18.76
C LYS A 91 3.99 13.27 18.79
N GLU A 92 3.63 14.30 18.05
CA GLU A 92 2.28 14.89 18.08
C GLU A 92 1.23 13.87 17.66
N PRO A 93 0.06 13.86 18.32
CA PRO A 93 -1.08 13.07 17.87
C PRO A 93 -1.60 13.61 16.54
N LEU A 94 -2.24 12.74 15.78
CA LEU A 94 -2.70 13.03 14.43
C LEU A 94 -4.21 12.77 14.31
N ARG A 95 -4.88 13.64 13.58
CA ARG A 95 -6.23 13.40 13.06
C ARG A 95 -6.14 12.95 11.63
N VAL A 96 -6.80 11.84 11.32
CA VAL A 96 -6.83 11.21 10.00
C VAL A 96 -8.28 11.14 9.52
N ALA A 97 -8.54 11.64 8.31
CA ALA A 97 -9.77 11.42 7.58
C ALA A 97 -9.46 10.80 6.22
N THR A 98 -10.05 9.66 5.91
CA THR A 98 -9.75 8.92 4.67
C THR A 98 -11.01 8.44 3.98
N ARG A 99 -11.00 8.45 2.63
CA ARG A 99 -12.07 7.93 1.78
C ARG A 99 -11.52 7.28 0.52
N ASN A 100 -12.25 6.30 0.01
CA ASN A 100 -12.00 5.67 -1.28
C ASN A 100 -13.01 6.17 -2.32
N THR A 101 -12.61 6.26 -3.59
CA THR A 101 -13.51 6.48 -4.74
C THR A 101 -14.13 5.17 -5.24
N PHE A 102 -13.81 4.05 -4.63
CA PHE A 102 -14.22 2.69 -5.02
C PHE A 102 -14.60 1.87 -3.77
N PRO A 103 -15.37 0.77 -3.94
CA PRO A 103 -15.81 -0.03 -2.81
C PRO A 103 -14.66 -0.57 -1.96
N THR A 104 -14.69 -0.31 -0.67
CA THR A 104 -13.74 -0.83 0.31
C THR A 104 -13.91 -2.34 0.42
N ALA A 105 -12.82 -3.07 0.52
CA ALA A 105 -12.78 -4.54 0.61
C ALA A 105 -13.23 -5.33 -0.65
N GLY A 106 -13.66 -4.66 -1.72
CA GLY A 106 -14.12 -5.27 -2.99
C GLY A 106 -13.04 -5.93 -3.86
N GLY A 107 -11.91 -6.34 -3.30
CA GLY A 107 -10.83 -7.00 -4.07
C GLY A 107 -9.86 -6.05 -4.76
N LEU A 108 -10.11 -4.75 -4.78
CA LEU A 108 -9.40 -3.70 -5.51
C LEU A 108 -8.16 -3.15 -4.80
N ALA A 109 -7.54 -3.94 -3.91
CA ALA A 109 -6.33 -3.54 -3.18
C ALA A 109 -6.47 -2.21 -2.41
N SER A 110 -7.66 -1.90 -1.85
CA SER A 110 -7.91 -0.68 -1.06
C SER A 110 -6.91 -0.46 0.08
N SER A 111 -6.35 -1.54 0.64
CA SER A 111 -5.29 -1.42 1.64
C SER A 111 -3.98 -0.85 1.06
N ALA A 112 -3.68 -1.08 -0.22
CA ALA A 112 -2.47 -0.55 -0.85
C ALA A 112 -2.55 0.97 -1.01
N SER A 113 -3.60 1.48 -1.63
CA SER A 113 -3.84 2.92 -1.78
C SER A 113 -4.05 3.61 -0.43
N GLY A 114 -4.81 2.97 0.50
CA GLY A 114 -5.09 3.51 1.82
C GLY A 114 -3.82 3.75 2.65
N PHE A 115 -2.96 2.74 2.76
CA PHE A 115 -1.71 2.89 3.52
C PHE A 115 -0.66 3.75 2.80
N ALA A 116 -0.65 3.79 1.47
CA ALA A 116 0.17 4.75 0.75
C ALA A 116 -0.29 6.19 1.03
N ALA A 117 -1.58 6.49 0.85
CA ALA A 117 -2.14 7.82 1.11
C ALA A 117 -1.91 8.26 2.56
N LEU A 118 -2.14 7.37 3.54
CA LEU A 118 -1.88 7.63 4.96
C LEU A 118 -0.43 8.00 5.22
N THR A 119 0.50 7.21 4.67
CA THR A 119 1.94 7.43 4.84
C THR A 119 2.38 8.78 4.26
N LEU A 120 1.99 9.06 3.02
CA LEU A 120 2.34 10.32 2.34
C LEU A 120 1.72 11.53 3.04
N ALA A 121 0.45 11.44 3.46
CA ALA A 121 -0.23 12.53 4.15
C ALA A 121 0.39 12.80 5.54
N ALA A 122 0.76 11.76 6.29
CA ALA A 122 1.41 11.92 7.59
C ALA A 122 2.81 12.54 7.46
N VAL A 123 3.62 12.11 6.47
CA VAL A 123 4.92 12.72 6.17
C VAL A 123 4.74 14.20 5.79
N GLY A 124 3.74 14.51 4.96
CA GLY A 124 3.39 15.88 4.56
C GLY A 124 2.93 16.74 5.73
N ALA A 125 2.07 16.21 6.62
CA ALA A 125 1.61 16.90 7.83
C ALA A 125 2.75 17.24 8.79
N PHE A 126 3.80 16.40 8.85
CA PHE A 126 5.01 16.71 9.62
C PHE A 126 5.98 17.66 8.89
N GLY A 127 5.64 18.13 7.69
CA GLY A 127 6.47 19.05 6.91
C GLY A 127 7.82 18.45 6.48
N LYS A 128 7.94 17.12 6.42
CA LYS A 128 9.17 16.44 6.07
C LYS A 128 9.30 16.29 4.56
N LYS A 129 10.44 16.73 4.02
CA LYS A 129 10.86 16.42 2.65
C LYS A 129 11.58 15.08 2.66
N THR A 130 11.26 14.23 1.69
CA THR A 130 11.85 12.88 1.61
C THR A 130 11.88 12.40 0.16
N SER A 131 12.65 11.36 -0.09
CA SER A 131 12.74 10.75 -1.41
C SER A 131 11.55 9.81 -1.70
N PRO A 132 11.16 9.59 -2.97
CA PRO A 132 10.18 8.58 -3.34
C PRO A 132 10.56 7.17 -2.85
N ARG A 133 11.87 6.87 -2.79
CA ARG A 133 12.40 5.63 -2.22
C ARG A 133 12.01 5.47 -0.76
N ASP A 134 12.25 6.48 0.06
CA ASP A 134 11.96 6.43 1.50
C ASP A 134 10.44 6.36 1.76
N LEU A 135 9.63 7.08 0.98
CA LEU A 135 8.18 6.97 1.02
C LEU A 135 7.72 5.55 0.70
N SER A 136 8.30 4.92 -0.32
CA SER A 136 8.01 3.55 -0.70
C SER A 136 8.38 2.56 0.41
N LEU A 137 9.54 2.73 1.05
CA LEU A 137 9.96 1.93 2.20
C LEU A 137 8.99 2.06 3.38
N LEU A 138 8.62 3.29 3.74
CA LEU A 138 7.66 3.55 4.82
C LEU A 138 6.28 2.95 4.52
N ALA A 139 5.77 3.13 3.29
CA ALA A 139 4.49 2.59 2.88
C ALA A 139 4.49 1.04 2.89
N ARG A 140 5.57 0.38 2.48
CA ARG A 140 5.71 -1.08 2.52
C ARG A 140 5.54 -1.64 3.94
N ARG A 141 6.17 -0.99 4.90
CA ARG A 141 6.17 -1.39 6.33
C ARG A 141 4.82 -1.25 7.01
N SER A 142 3.81 -0.72 6.33
CA SER A 142 2.46 -0.51 6.88
C SER A 142 1.67 -1.80 7.18
N GLY A 143 2.22 -2.97 6.86
CA GLY A 143 1.49 -4.24 6.89
C GLY A 143 0.67 -4.49 5.62
N SER A 144 0.77 -3.60 4.63
CA SER A 144 0.26 -3.80 3.26
C SER A 144 1.43 -3.61 2.28
N GLY A 145 2.23 -4.67 2.08
CA GLY A 145 3.47 -4.57 1.29
C GLY A 145 3.28 -3.91 -0.08
N SER A 146 2.16 -4.17 -0.76
CA SER A 146 1.83 -3.57 -2.05
C SER A 146 1.63 -2.03 -1.99
N ALA A 147 1.48 -1.44 -0.81
CA ALA A 147 1.38 0.02 -0.63
C ALA A 147 2.63 0.75 -1.16
N CYS A 148 3.80 0.10 -1.13
CA CYS A 148 5.02 0.67 -1.69
C CYS A 148 4.91 1.06 -3.16
N ARG A 149 4.06 0.35 -3.94
CA ARG A 149 3.85 0.64 -5.37
C ARG A 149 2.84 1.78 -5.58
N SER A 150 1.87 1.95 -4.68
CA SER A 150 0.86 3.03 -4.71
C SER A 150 1.41 4.42 -4.37
N VAL A 151 2.69 4.53 -4.04
CA VAL A 151 3.43 5.80 -3.91
C VAL A 151 3.69 6.44 -5.28
N PHE A 152 3.67 5.62 -6.35
CA PHE A 152 4.01 6.03 -7.72
C PHE A 152 2.77 5.97 -8.62
N GLY A 153 2.86 6.63 -9.78
CA GLY A 153 1.94 6.47 -10.90
C GLY A 153 2.49 5.52 -11.97
N GLY A 154 1.69 5.23 -13.00
CA GLY A 154 2.11 4.44 -14.15
C GLY A 154 2.40 2.98 -13.83
N PHE A 155 3.48 2.46 -14.40
CA PHE A 155 3.93 1.08 -14.21
C PHE A 155 5.05 1.04 -13.16
N VAL A 156 4.88 0.15 -12.18
CA VAL A 156 5.73 0.15 -10.98
C VAL A 156 6.27 -1.24 -10.68
N GLU A 157 7.58 -1.32 -10.53
CA GLU A 157 8.30 -2.51 -10.08
C GLU A 157 8.61 -2.41 -8.59
N TRP A 158 8.38 -3.50 -7.86
CA TRP A 158 8.88 -3.68 -6.51
C TRP A 158 9.79 -4.91 -6.49
N ALA A 159 11.10 -4.65 -6.38
CA ALA A 159 12.12 -5.67 -6.42
C ALA A 159 12.13 -6.54 -5.15
N ALA A 160 12.24 -7.85 -5.33
CA ALA A 160 12.38 -8.80 -4.23
C ALA A 160 13.77 -8.81 -3.59
N ASN A 161 14.69 -8.03 -4.11
CA ASN A 161 16.11 -8.04 -3.78
C ASN A 161 16.71 -9.44 -3.61
N ALA A 162 17.45 -9.85 -4.60
CA ALA A 162 18.22 -11.08 -4.56
C ALA A 162 19.48 -10.96 -3.67
N GLY A 163 19.75 -9.76 -3.13
CA GLY A 163 20.90 -9.50 -2.27
C GLY A 163 20.73 -10.07 -0.86
N ASN A 164 21.46 -9.53 0.07
CA ASN A 164 21.50 -9.92 1.49
C ASN A 164 20.16 -9.69 2.25
N GLY A 165 19.07 -9.35 1.53
CA GLY A 165 17.72 -9.22 2.09
C GLY A 165 17.56 -8.04 3.02
N SER A 166 18.38 -6.98 2.88
CA SER A 166 18.24 -5.82 3.72
C SER A 166 16.87 -5.17 3.52
N ASP A 167 16.25 -4.78 4.62
CA ASP A 167 14.96 -4.12 4.64
C ASP A 167 14.96 -2.83 3.79
N GLU A 168 16.08 -2.11 3.79
CA GLU A 168 16.27 -0.83 3.11
C GLU A 168 16.38 -0.93 1.59
N GLU A 169 16.63 -2.10 1.05
CA GLU A 169 16.73 -2.31 -0.38
C GLU A 169 15.40 -2.79 -1.01
N SER A 170 14.41 -3.15 -0.19
CA SER A 170 13.10 -3.59 -0.66
C SER A 170 12.12 -2.41 -0.82
N TYR A 171 12.23 -1.66 -1.90
CA TYR A 171 11.35 -0.55 -2.26
C TYR A 171 10.86 -0.68 -3.70
N ALA A 172 9.81 0.06 -4.03
CA ALA A 172 9.28 0.12 -5.38
C ALA A 172 9.86 1.31 -6.15
N ARG A 173 9.82 1.22 -7.48
CA ARG A 173 10.21 2.30 -8.40
C ARG A 173 9.29 2.30 -9.61
N GLN A 174 8.99 3.46 -10.14
CA GLN A 174 8.33 3.60 -11.43
C GLN A 174 9.28 3.11 -12.53
N ILE A 175 8.77 2.33 -13.47
CA ILE A 175 9.53 1.79 -14.61
C ILE A 175 9.03 2.32 -15.94
N ALA A 176 7.78 2.81 -16.00
CA ALA A 176 7.22 3.52 -17.13
C ALA A 176 6.09 4.45 -16.67
N ASP A 177 5.82 5.48 -17.44
CA ASP A 177 4.73 6.44 -17.18
C ASP A 177 3.36 5.83 -17.51
N ALA A 178 2.27 6.52 -17.11
CA ALA A 178 0.91 6.03 -17.29
C ALA A 178 0.49 5.92 -18.77
N ASP A 179 1.02 6.77 -19.61
CA ASP A 179 0.78 6.84 -21.06
C ASP A 179 1.70 5.93 -21.90
N HIS A 180 2.59 5.16 -21.23
CA HIS A 180 3.39 4.13 -21.90
C HIS A 180 2.52 3.08 -22.61
N TRP A 181 1.40 2.70 -22.02
CA TRP A 181 0.45 1.75 -22.58
C TRP A 181 -0.96 2.00 -22.03
N ASP A 182 -1.93 2.31 -22.91
CA ASP A 182 -3.36 2.47 -22.54
C ASP A 182 -3.98 1.11 -22.21
N LEU A 183 -3.81 0.66 -20.98
CA LEU A 183 -4.43 -0.54 -20.43
C LEU A 183 -5.64 -0.19 -19.59
N ARG A 184 -6.70 -1.00 -19.75
CA ARG A 184 -7.94 -0.85 -18.98
C ARG A 184 -8.21 -2.09 -18.17
N ASP A 185 -8.44 -1.92 -16.87
CA ASP A 185 -8.87 -2.99 -15.97
C ASP A 185 -10.40 -2.94 -15.83
N VAL A 186 -11.07 -3.99 -16.30
CA VAL A 186 -12.52 -4.13 -16.18
C VAL A 186 -12.83 -5.03 -14.99
N ILE A 187 -13.50 -4.47 -13.99
CA ILE A 187 -13.75 -5.15 -12.72
C ILE A 187 -15.21 -5.60 -12.65
N ALA A 188 -15.43 -6.92 -12.64
CA ALA A 188 -16.74 -7.51 -12.35
C ALA A 188 -16.89 -7.70 -10.85
N VAL A 189 -17.81 -6.96 -10.23
CA VAL A 189 -18.12 -7.09 -8.79
C VAL A 189 -19.17 -8.19 -8.64
N VAL A 190 -18.74 -9.37 -8.17
CA VAL A 190 -19.63 -10.54 -7.97
C VAL A 190 -20.13 -10.66 -6.52
N GLU A 191 -19.44 -10.04 -5.58
CA GLU A 191 -19.78 -10.04 -4.16
C GLU A 191 -19.31 -8.73 -3.50
N ILE A 192 -20.14 -8.16 -2.66
CA ILE A 192 -19.84 -6.96 -1.88
C ILE A 192 -19.67 -7.39 -0.42
N GLY A 193 -18.48 -7.23 0.13
CA GLY A 193 -18.20 -7.58 1.53
C GLY A 193 -16.74 -7.84 1.82
N PRO A 194 -16.40 -8.06 3.10
CA PRO A 194 -15.03 -8.37 3.50
C PRO A 194 -14.64 -9.77 3.01
N LYS A 195 -13.40 -9.90 2.57
CA LYS A 195 -12.85 -11.21 2.16
C LYS A 195 -12.82 -12.17 3.33
N ALA A 196 -13.26 -13.42 3.10
CA ALA A 196 -13.18 -14.50 4.08
C ALA A 196 -11.75 -14.78 4.58
N VAL A 197 -10.73 -14.59 3.71
CA VAL A 197 -9.32 -14.73 4.05
C VAL A 197 -8.59 -13.42 3.80
N PRO A 198 -8.07 -12.77 4.86
CA PRO A 198 -7.25 -11.57 4.71
C PRO A 198 -5.98 -11.83 3.89
N SER A 199 -5.51 -10.82 3.13
CA SER A 199 -4.35 -10.97 2.26
C SER A 199 -3.08 -11.41 2.99
N ILE A 200 -2.88 -10.96 4.23
CA ILE A 200 -1.72 -11.35 5.05
C ILE A 200 -1.72 -12.86 5.36
N GLU A 201 -2.89 -13.41 5.64
CA GLU A 201 -3.06 -14.86 5.85
C GLU A 201 -2.85 -15.63 4.55
N GLY A 202 -3.30 -15.08 3.41
CA GLY A 202 -2.99 -15.62 2.09
C GLY A 202 -1.48 -15.69 1.82
N HIS A 203 -0.72 -14.64 2.19
CA HIS A 203 0.74 -14.65 2.08
C HIS A 203 1.40 -15.70 2.99
N ARG A 204 0.89 -15.89 4.21
CA ARG A 204 1.38 -16.92 5.15
C ARG A 204 1.17 -18.32 4.58
N ARG A 205 0.00 -18.57 3.99
CA ARG A 205 -0.35 -19.89 3.41
C ARG A 205 0.26 -20.13 2.02
N ALA A 206 0.80 -19.11 1.36
CA ALA A 206 1.29 -19.23 -0.03
C ALA A 206 2.27 -20.40 -0.20
N THR A 207 3.17 -20.59 0.74
CA THR A 207 4.22 -21.64 0.69
C THR A 207 3.70 -23.06 0.91
N THR A 208 2.47 -23.23 1.41
CA THR A 208 1.87 -24.55 1.59
C THR A 208 1.25 -25.12 0.32
N SER A 209 1.12 -24.27 -0.74
CA SER A 209 0.61 -24.72 -2.04
C SER A 209 1.63 -25.60 -2.76
N PRO A 210 1.23 -26.78 -3.27
CA PRO A 210 2.12 -27.65 -4.06
C PRO A 210 2.61 -26.96 -5.35
N TYR A 211 1.91 -25.94 -5.83
CA TYR A 211 2.30 -25.17 -7.01
C TYR A 211 3.25 -24.01 -6.71
N PHE A 212 3.52 -23.71 -5.43
CA PHE A 212 4.29 -22.53 -5.07
C PHE A 212 5.73 -22.58 -5.59
N ALA A 213 6.42 -23.71 -5.42
CA ALA A 213 7.78 -23.91 -5.91
C ALA A 213 7.85 -23.75 -7.44
N LYS A 214 6.94 -24.40 -8.16
CA LYS A 214 6.87 -24.28 -9.63
C LYS A 214 6.59 -22.88 -10.11
N ARG A 215 5.72 -22.14 -9.38
CA ARG A 215 5.49 -20.74 -9.66
C ARG A 215 6.76 -19.91 -9.53
N GLN A 216 7.54 -20.10 -8.44
CA GLN A 216 8.80 -19.37 -8.23
C GLN A 216 9.82 -19.64 -9.34
N GLU A 217 9.93 -20.88 -9.80
CA GLU A 217 10.80 -21.29 -10.90
C GLU A 217 10.45 -20.56 -12.22
N LEU A 218 9.16 -20.37 -12.51
CA LEU A 218 8.67 -19.74 -13.75
C LEU A 218 8.71 -18.21 -13.72
N LEU A 219 8.83 -17.60 -12.55
CA LEU A 219 8.71 -16.14 -12.42
C LEU A 219 9.81 -15.35 -13.13
N PRO A 220 11.10 -15.73 -13.15
CA PRO A 220 12.12 -14.95 -13.84
C PRO A 220 11.85 -14.77 -15.33
N ASP A 221 11.40 -15.83 -16.02
CA ASP A 221 11.03 -15.75 -17.43
C ASP A 221 9.80 -14.86 -17.66
N ARG A 222 8.73 -15.06 -16.85
CA ARG A 222 7.53 -14.24 -16.92
C ARG A 222 7.80 -12.77 -16.60
N PHE A 223 8.64 -12.51 -15.62
CA PHE A 223 9.05 -11.16 -15.24
C PHE A 223 9.76 -10.47 -16.40
N THR A 224 10.71 -11.15 -17.05
CA THR A 224 11.43 -10.61 -18.20
C THR A 224 10.50 -10.27 -19.35
N LYS A 225 9.50 -11.12 -19.63
CA LYS A 225 8.50 -10.89 -20.69
C LYS A 225 7.63 -9.66 -20.36
N VAL A 226 7.06 -9.59 -19.15
CA VAL A 226 6.22 -8.47 -18.73
C VAL A 226 7.00 -7.15 -18.67
N ARG A 227 8.29 -7.20 -18.32
CA ARG A 227 9.12 -6.00 -18.27
C ARG A 227 9.49 -5.45 -19.66
N ARG A 228 9.47 -6.29 -20.69
CA ARG A 228 9.78 -5.89 -22.07
C ARG A 228 8.57 -5.35 -22.83
N ALA A 229 7.39 -5.72 -22.40
CA ALA A 229 6.14 -5.24 -22.97
C ALA A 229 5.88 -3.79 -22.55
#